data_af934618ba301a5d74daa9d5be32133b
#
_entry.id   af934618ba301a5d74daa9d5be32133b
#
_cell.length_a   1.000
_cell.length_b   1.000
_cell.length_c   1.000
_cell.angle_alpha   90.00
_cell.angle_beta   90.00
_cell.angle_gamma   90.00
#
_symmetry.space_group_name_H-M   'P 1'
#
loop_
_entity.id
_entity.type
_entity.pdbx_description
1 polymer ?
#
loop_
_entity_poly.entity_id
_entity_poly.type
_entity_poly.pdbx_seq_one_letter_code
_entity_poly.pdbx_strand_id
1 'polypeptide(L)'
;GEIDFIATDHSPAPPEIKELISGNLKEAWGGISSLQFSLPVTWTLAAERKNTLEQVSHWMSTAPANFLGLHNKGIIREGADADLVIWSPGKKMKVSPANIKFRHKVTPYEGEMLSGVVEETWVSGEIIYDRGAFNTLKFGKIILKSA
;
A
#
# COMPACT_ATOMS: atom_id res chain seq x y z
N GLY A 1 -4.95 19.59 9.56
CA GLY A 1 -5.73 18.36 9.57
C GLY A 1 -5.78 17.73 10.95
N GLU A 2 -6.71 16.81 11.12
CA GLU A 2 -6.83 16.01 12.34
C GLU A 2 -6.00 14.72 12.29
N ILE A 3 -5.57 14.34 11.07
CA ILE A 3 -4.76 13.14 10.80
C ILE A 3 -3.55 13.56 9.97
N ASP A 4 -2.35 13.17 10.39
CA ASP A 4 -1.10 13.58 9.76
C ASP A 4 -0.72 12.69 8.59
N PHE A 5 -0.92 11.35 8.70
CA PHE A 5 -0.57 10.41 7.64
C PHE A 5 -1.42 9.13 7.67
N ILE A 6 -1.32 8.34 6.61
CA ILE A 6 -2.01 7.06 6.44
C ILE A 6 -1.00 5.93 6.45
N ALA A 7 -1.27 4.92 7.28
CA ALA A 7 -0.53 3.65 7.33
C ALA A 7 -1.50 2.47 7.19
N THR A 8 -1.00 1.31 6.75
CA THR A 8 -1.87 0.17 6.43
C THR A 8 -2.17 -0.74 7.60
N ASP A 9 -1.28 -0.79 8.60
CA ASP A 9 -1.31 -1.81 9.67
C ASP A 9 -1.65 -3.22 9.13
N HIS A 10 -0.96 -3.60 8.03
CA HIS A 10 -1.23 -4.83 7.30
C HIS A 10 -1.10 -6.07 8.21
N SER A 11 -2.22 -6.75 8.44
CA SER A 11 -2.31 -7.93 9.30
C SER A 11 -2.92 -9.11 8.52
N PRO A 12 -2.11 -9.79 7.68
CA PRO A 12 -2.58 -10.97 6.95
C PRO A 12 -2.70 -12.17 7.89
N ALA A 13 -3.76 -12.96 7.70
CA ALA A 13 -3.96 -14.18 8.44
C ALA A 13 -4.66 -15.23 7.57
N PRO A 14 -4.52 -16.54 7.88
CA PRO A 14 -5.29 -17.59 7.23
C PRO A 14 -6.79 -17.37 7.39
N PRO A 15 -7.62 -17.77 6.40
CA PRO A 15 -9.07 -17.59 6.45
C PRO A 15 -9.72 -18.18 7.70
N GLU A 16 -9.19 -19.31 8.19
CA GLU A 16 -9.73 -20.09 9.30
C GLU A 16 -9.77 -19.30 10.62
N ILE A 17 -8.77 -18.44 10.87
CA ILE A 17 -8.70 -17.62 12.08
C ILE A 17 -9.31 -16.23 11.92
N LYS A 18 -9.82 -15.90 10.72
CA LYS A 18 -10.56 -14.65 10.46
C LYS A 18 -12.06 -14.78 10.79
N GLU A 19 -12.52 -15.95 11.16
CA GLU A 19 -13.92 -16.22 11.53
C GLU A 19 -14.94 -15.71 10.49
N LEU A 20 -14.60 -15.85 9.19
CA LEU A 20 -15.40 -15.31 8.09
C LEU A 20 -16.80 -15.95 7.99
N ILE A 21 -16.97 -17.18 8.48
CA ILE A 21 -18.25 -17.90 8.44
C ILE A 21 -19.11 -17.53 9.65
N SER A 22 -18.52 -17.58 10.85
CA SER A 22 -19.22 -17.30 12.12
C SER A 22 -19.51 -15.81 12.29
N GLY A 23 -18.64 -14.94 11.74
CA GLY A 23 -18.68 -13.51 11.98
C GLY A 23 -18.38 -13.12 13.44
N ASN A 24 -17.81 -14.03 14.23
CA ASN A 24 -17.49 -13.78 15.65
C ASN A 24 -16.25 -12.90 15.77
N LEU A 25 -16.44 -11.60 15.86
CA LEU A 25 -15.36 -10.62 15.96
C LEU A 25 -14.51 -10.73 17.24
N LYS A 26 -15.01 -11.42 18.29
CA LYS A 26 -14.24 -11.62 19.52
C LYS A 26 -13.15 -12.68 19.35
N GLU A 27 -13.42 -13.69 18.55
CA GLU A 27 -12.49 -14.80 18.26
C GLU A 27 -11.64 -14.54 16.99
N ALA A 28 -12.12 -13.64 16.12
CA ALA A 28 -11.44 -13.34 14.87
C ALA A 28 -10.07 -12.70 15.10
N TRP A 29 -9.07 -13.16 14.35
CA TRP A 29 -7.77 -12.47 14.28
C TRP A 29 -7.95 -11.03 13.80
N GLY A 30 -7.49 -10.06 14.60
CA GLY A 30 -7.62 -8.65 14.33
C GLY A 30 -6.84 -8.16 13.11
N GLY A 31 -7.12 -6.91 12.71
CA GLY A 31 -6.48 -6.23 11.57
C GLY A 31 -6.92 -6.75 10.20
N ILE A 32 -6.46 -6.10 9.16
CA ILE A 32 -6.87 -6.39 7.76
C ILE A 32 -5.68 -6.60 6.85
N SER A 33 -5.88 -7.39 5.79
CA SER A 33 -4.91 -7.59 4.72
C SER A 33 -5.06 -6.48 3.68
N SER A 34 -4.27 -5.41 3.80
CA SER A 34 -4.48 -4.14 3.10
C SER A 34 -3.27 -3.65 2.28
N LEU A 35 -2.03 -4.10 2.56
CA LEU A 35 -0.81 -3.48 2.04
C LEU A 35 -0.82 -3.22 0.52
N GLN A 36 -1.17 -4.23 -0.28
CA GLN A 36 -1.21 -4.12 -1.74
C GLN A 36 -2.24 -3.09 -2.22
N PHE A 37 -3.33 -2.92 -1.48
CA PHE A 37 -4.45 -2.09 -1.87
C PHE A 37 -4.45 -0.71 -1.19
N SER A 38 -3.44 -0.41 -0.37
CA SER A 38 -3.38 0.84 0.39
C SER A 38 -3.50 2.09 -0.49
N LEU A 39 -2.71 2.18 -1.57
CA LEU A 39 -2.77 3.30 -2.50
C LEU A 39 -4.10 3.34 -3.29
N PRO A 40 -4.57 2.24 -3.93
CA PRO A 40 -5.85 2.24 -4.62
C PRO A 40 -7.05 2.57 -3.72
N VAL A 41 -7.10 2.05 -2.50
CA VAL A 41 -8.19 2.36 -1.54
C VAL A 41 -8.15 3.82 -1.14
N THR A 42 -6.97 4.32 -0.74
CA THR A 42 -6.81 5.72 -0.36
C THR A 42 -7.19 6.65 -1.50
N TRP A 43 -6.71 6.38 -2.72
CA TRP A 43 -7.02 7.20 -3.89
C TRP A 43 -8.51 7.16 -4.25
N THR A 44 -9.15 5.99 -4.23
CA THR A 44 -10.59 5.87 -4.51
C THR A 44 -11.39 6.80 -3.61
N LEU A 45 -11.15 6.74 -2.30
CA LEU A 45 -11.84 7.56 -1.32
C LEU A 45 -11.43 9.05 -1.37
N ALA A 46 -10.17 9.34 -1.66
CA ALA A 46 -9.66 10.70 -1.76
C ALA A 46 -10.23 11.43 -2.99
N ALA A 47 -10.28 10.75 -4.14
CA ALA A 47 -10.81 11.31 -5.38
C ALA A 47 -12.32 11.64 -5.26
N GLU A 48 -13.10 10.78 -4.61
CA GLU A 48 -14.53 11.04 -4.31
C GLU A 48 -14.72 12.30 -3.46
N ARG A 49 -13.75 12.59 -2.58
CA ARG A 49 -13.74 13.78 -1.72
C ARG A 49 -13.02 14.99 -2.34
N LYS A 50 -12.67 14.89 -3.64
CA LYS A 50 -11.97 15.95 -4.40
C LYS A 50 -10.58 16.30 -3.84
N ASN A 51 -9.94 15.37 -3.16
CA ASN A 51 -8.54 15.52 -2.76
C ASN A 51 -7.63 15.31 -3.98
N THR A 52 -6.44 15.90 -3.92
CA THR A 52 -5.47 15.87 -5.03
C THR A 52 -4.48 14.71 -4.89
N LEU A 53 -3.74 14.43 -5.98
CA LEU A 53 -2.66 13.44 -5.97
C LEU A 53 -1.53 13.84 -5.01
N GLU A 54 -1.24 15.13 -4.93
CA GLU A 54 -0.23 15.69 -4.04
C GLU A 54 -0.59 15.45 -2.57
N GLN A 55 -1.87 15.60 -2.21
CA GLN A 55 -2.35 15.32 -0.85
C GLN A 55 -2.18 13.83 -0.51
N VAL A 56 -2.55 12.92 -1.42
CA VAL A 56 -2.36 11.47 -1.22
C VAL A 56 -0.87 11.12 -1.12
N SER A 57 -0.03 11.69 -1.97
CA SER A 57 1.42 11.53 -1.90
C SER A 57 1.98 12.03 -0.56
N HIS A 58 1.52 13.18 -0.09
CA HIS A 58 1.90 13.70 1.22
C HIS A 58 1.53 12.73 2.35
N TRP A 59 0.27 12.28 2.41
CA TRP A 59 -0.21 11.39 3.49
C TRP A 59 0.44 10.01 3.50
N MET A 60 0.80 9.48 2.34
CA MET A 60 1.30 8.11 2.21
C MET A 60 2.83 8.01 2.06
N SER A 61 3.51 9.12 1.78
CA SER A 61 4.96 9.12 1.53
C SER A 61 5.69 10.17 2.36
N THR A 62 5.43 11.45 2.14
CA THR A 62 6.20 12.54 2.76
C THR A 62 6.00 12.59 4.28
N ALA A 63 4.75 12.57 4.74
CA ALA A 63 4.46 12.68 6.16
C ALA A 63 4.96 11.48 6.97
N PRO A 64 4.77 10.20 6.55
CA PRO A 64 5.34 9.07 7.28
C PRO A 64 6.89 9.05 7.24
N ALA A 65 7.52 9.47 6.14
CA ALA A 65 8.98 9.58 6.08
C ALA A 65 9.51 10.61 7.07
N ASN A 66 8.87 11.77 7.15
CA ASN A 66 9.21 12.82 8.13
C ASN A 66 9.01 12.34 9.57
N PHE A 67 7.90 11.65 9.85
CA PHE A 67 7.61 11.08 11.17
C PHE A 67 8.70 10.11 11.64
N LEU A 68 9.24 9.32 10.70
CA LEU A 68 10.32 8.36 10.97
C LEU A 68 11.74 8.97 10.90
N GLY A 69 11.88 10.25 10.52
CA GLY A 69 13.17 10.90 10.33
C GLY A 69 13.94 10.42 9.09
N LEU A 70 13.26 9.92 8.08
CA LEU A 70 13.86 9.38 6.85
C LEU A 70 14.02 10.48 5.80
N HIS A 71 15.07 11.30 5.92
CA HIS A 71 15.24 12.52 5.11
C HIS A 71 15.45 12.29 3.61
N ASN A 72 15.85 11.07 3.20
CA ASN A 72 16.06 10.71 1.79
C ASN A 72 14.88 9.95 1.18
N LYS A 73 13.76 9.82 1.90
CA LYS A 73 12.56 9.09 1.44
C LYS A 73 11.32 9.97 1.44
N GLY A 74 10.29 9.52 0.73
CA GLY A 74 9.00 10.18 0.69
C GLY A 74 8.95 11.46 -0.15
N ILE A 75 9.99 11.76 -0.91
CA ILE A 75 10.09 12.91 -1.81
C ILE A 75 10.83 12.55 -3.10
N ILE A 76 10.52 13.27 -4.18
CA ILE A 76 11.26 13.19 -5.44
C ILE A 76 12.15 14.42 -5.53
N ARG A 77 13.46 14.23 -5.34
CA ARG A 77 14.48 15.25 -5.49
C ARG A 77 15.85 14.62 -5.79
N GLU A 78 16.77 15.40 -6.31
CA GLU A 78 18.15 14.97 -6.48
C GLU A 78 18.78 14.56 -5.13
N GLY A 79 19.44 13.40 -5.10
CA GLY A 79 20.05 12.82 -3.90
C GLY A 79 19.09 12.05 -2.99
N ALA A 80 17.79 11.99 -3.28
CA ALA A 80 16.87 11.11 -2.58
C ALA A 80 16.93 9.67 -3.11
N ASP A 81 16.48 8.71 -2.30
CA ASP A 81 16.37 7.33 -2.72
C ASP A 81 15.31 7.18 -3.81
N ALA A 82 15.62 6.43 -4.86
CA ALA A 82 14.68 6.16 -5.94
C ALA A 82 13.73 5.00 -5.59
N ASP A 83 12.96 5.19 -4.51
CA ASP A 83 11.84 4.33 -4.11
C ASP A 83 10.56 4.95 -4.65
N LEU A 84 10.09 4.44 -5.80
CA LEU A 84 9.04 5.09 -6.57
C LEU A 84 7.89 4.15 -6.87
N VAL A 85 6.70 4.71 -7.03
CA VAL A 85 5.52 4.02 -7.56
C VAL A 85 5.04 4.75 -8.80
N ILE A 86 4.93 4.02 -9.91
CA ILE A 86 4.31 4.49 -11.15
C ILE A 86 2.91 3.87 -11.22
N TRP A 87 1.90 4.70 -11.34
CA TRP A 87 0.52 4.25 -11.28
C TRP A 87 -0.42 5.11 -12.13
N SER A 88 -1.57 4.55 -12.50
CA SER A 88 -2.59 5.20 -13.33
C SER A 88 -3.82 5.55 -12.48
N PRO A 89 -4.00 6.80 -12.03
CA PRO A 89 -5.10 7.18 -11.15
C PRO A 89 -6.48 7.01 -11.78
N GLY A 90 -6.60 7.14 -13.11
CA GLY A 90 -7.86 6.98 -13.84
C GLY A 90 -8.24 5.53 -14.14
N LYS A 91 -7.32 4.58 -14.07
CA LYS A 91 -7.61 3.17 -14.29
C LYS A 91 -8.31 2.57 -13.08
N LYS A 92 -9.20 1.61 -13.34
CA LYS A 92 -9.91 0.85 -12.30
C LYS A 92 -9.53 -0.61 -12.32
N MET A 93 -9.55 -1.24 -11.15
CA MET A 93 -9.35 -2.67 -10.98
C MET A 93 -10.40 -3.23 -10.03
N LYS A 94 -10.94 -4.42 -10.36
CA LYS A 94 -11.77 -5.18 -9.43
C LYS A 94 -10.87 -6.06 -8.57
N VAL A 95 -11.01 -5.94 -7.26
CA VAL A 95 -10.27 -6.80 -6.33
C VAL A 95 -10.83 -8.21 -6.38
N SER A 96 -9.96 -9.18 -6.63
CA SER A 96 -10.31 -10.60 -6.68
C SER A 96 -9.15 -11.47 -6.17
N PRO A 97 -9.39 -12.71 -5.76
CA PRO A 97 -8.33 -13.63 -5.33
C PRO A 97 -7.19 -13.79 -6.35
N ALA A 98 -7.53 -13.69 -7.66
CA ALA A 98 -6.55 -13.83 -8.74
C ALA A 98 -5.51 -12.71 -8.77
N ASN A 99 -5.86 -11.50 -8.34
CA ASN A 99 -4.95 -10.35 -8.35
C ASN A 99 -4.35 -10.02 -6.98
N ILE A 100 -4.74 -10.73 -5.91
CA ILE A 100 -4.09 -10.62 -4.60
C ILE A 100 -2.71 -11.27 -4.65
N LYS A 101 -1.67 -10.54 -4.23
CA LYS A 101 -0.26 -10.96 -4.31
C LYS A 101 0.30 -11.51 -2.99
N PHE A 102 -0.31 -11.20 -1.85
CA PHE A 102 0.11 -11.76 -0.56
C PHE A 102 -0.38 -13.20 -0.37
N ARG A 103 0.21 -13.89 0.62
CA ARG A 103 0.07 -15.34 0.84
C ARG A 103 -1.38 -15.79 1.01
N HIS A 104 -2.12 -15.19 1.92
CA HIS A 104 -3.51 -15.52 2.20
C HIS A 104 -4.43 -14.63 1.36
N LYS A 105 -5.19 -15.22 0.44
CA LYS A 105 -6.01 -14.51 -0.55
C LYS A 105 -7.32 -13.98 0.04
N VAL A 106 -7.23 -13.36 1.22
CA VAL A 106 -8.36 -12.80 1.97
C VAL A 106 -8.11 -11.32 2.23
N THR A 107 -9.05 -10.49 1.86
CA THR A 107 -9.05 -9.04 2.12
C THR A 107 -10.47 -8.53 2.22
N PRO A 108 -10.77 -7.52 3.06
CA PRO A 108 -12.09 -6.91 3.12
C PRO A 108 -12.47 -6.16 1.83
N TYR A 109 -11.51 -5.92 0.95
CA TYR A 109 -11.75 -5.22 -0.32
C TYR A 109 -12.15 -6.14 -1.47
N GLU A 110 -12.29 -7.46 -1.24
CA GLU A 110 -12.68 -8.41 -2.29
C GLU A 110 -14.04 -8.03 -2.89
N GLY A 111 -14.09 -7.98 -4.21
CA GLY A 111 -15.27 -7.55 -4.97
C GLY A 111 -15.33 -6.05 -5.26
N GLU A 112 -14.60 -5.23 -4.51
CA GLU A 112 -14.58 -3.78 -4.68
C GLU A 112 -13.95 -3.36 -6.00
N MET A 113 -14.43 -2.24 -6.54
CA MET A 113 -13.87 -1.58 -7.72
C MET A 113 -13.02 -0.39 -7.26
N LEU A 114 -11.72 -0.55 -7.30
CA LEU A 114 -10.78 0.48 -6.87
C LEU A 114 -10.20 1.26 -8.06
N SER A 115 -10.07 2.57 -7.91
CA SER A 115 -9.34 3.45 -8.82
C SER A 115 -7.85 3.51 -8.43
N GLY A 116 -6.97 3.72 -9.43
CA GLY A 116 -5.54 3.82 -9.15
C GLY A 116 -4.82 2.48 -9.30
N VAL A 117 -4.45 2.13 -10.52
CA VAL A 117 -3.72 0.88 -10.81
C VAL A 117 -2.23 1.12 -10.74
N VAL A 118 -1.54 0.40 -9.86
CA VAL A 118 -0.07 0.40 -9.79
C VAL A 118 0.48 -0.34 -11.01
N GLU A 119 1.30 0.33 -11.78
CA GLU A 119 1.97 -0.21 -12.97
C GLU A 119 3.36 -0.73 -12.61
N GLU A 120 4.15 0.07 -11.90
CA GLU A 120 5.51 -0.27 -11.51
C GLU A 120 5.80 0.13 -10.07
N THR A 121 6.69 -0.62 -9.42
CA THR A 121 7.28 -0.26 -8.13
C THR A 121 8.80 -0.38 -8.22
N TRP A 122 9.48 0.65 -7.78
CA TRP A 122 10.93 0.77 -7.80
C TRP A 122 11.47 0.83 -6.38
N VAL A 123 12.58 0.16 -6.12
CA VAL A 123 13.31 0.24 -4.86
C VAL A 123 14.79 0.49 -5.17
N SER A 124 15.34 1.56 -4.64
CA SER A 124 16.74 1.97 -4.88
C SER A 124 17.10 2.08 -6.37
N GLY A 125 16.15 2.51 -7.22
CA GLY A 125 16.35 2.65 -8.65
C GLY A 125 16.15 1.39 -9.48
N GLU A 126 15.76 0.26 -8.86
CA GLU A 126 15.53 -1.01 -9.55
C GLU A 126 14.03 -1.37 -9.56
N ILE A 127 13.52 -1.83 -10.69
CA ILE A 127 12.13 -2.28 -10.82
C ILE A 127 11.96 -3.60 -10.06
N ILE A 128 11.11 -3.59 -9.04
CA ILE A 128 10.76 -4.80 -8.28
C ILE A 128 9.41 -5.37 -8.68
N TYR A 129 8.55 -4.56 -9.28
CA TYR A 129 7.25 -4.95 -9.80
C TYR A 129 6.97 -4.21 -11.11
N ASP A 130 6.56 -4.93 -12.13
CA ASP A 130 6.12 -4.39 -13.43
C ASP A 130 4.86 -5.15 -13.89
N ARG A 131 3.73 -4.44 -13.95
CA ARG A 131 2.42 -4.89 -14.51
C ARG A 131 2.03 -6.34 -14.18
N GLY A 132 2.21 -6.73 -12.92
CA GLY A 132 1.82 -8.07 -12.43
C GLY A 132 2.99 -9.02 -12.21
N ALA A 133 4.16 -8.75 -12.75
CA ALA A 133 5.38 -9.51 -12.57
C ALA A 133 6.25 -8.94 -11.44
N PHE A 134 6.84 -9.83 -10.61
CA PHE A 134 7.82 -9.45 -9.61
C PHE A 134 9.23 -9.81 -10.08
N ASN A 135 10.20 -8.92 -9.82
CA ASN A 135 11.60 -9.25 -9.92
C ASN A 135 11.97 -10.22 -8.78
N THR A 136 12.73 -11.25 -9.10
CA THR A 136 13.18 -12.27 -8.13
C THR A 136 14.38 -11.82 -7.29
N LEU A 137 15.08 -10.77 -7.72
CA LEU A 137 16.20 -10.20 -6.99
C LEU A 137 15.71 -9.41 -5.76
N LYS A 138 16.49 -9.44 -4.70
CA LYS A 138 16.19 -8.74 -3.44
C LYS A 138 16.98 -7.44 -3.38
N PHE A 139 16.31 -6.30 -3.56
CA PHE A 139 16.93 -4.96 -3.55
C PHE A 139 16.75 -4.20 -2.23
N GLY A 140 15.79 -4.59 -1.40
CA GLY A 140 15.48 -3.91 -0.15
C GLY A 140 16.59 -4.04 0.90
N LYS A 141 16.78 -2.97 1.68
CA LYS A 141 17.69 -2.93 2.84
C LYS A 141 16.89 -2.70 4.11
N ILE A 142 17.31 -3.33 5.21
CA ILE A 142 16.75 -3.04 6.53
C ILE A 142 17.25 -1.67 6.97
N ILE A 143 16.33 -0.78 7.30
CA ILE A 143 16.64 0.54 7.85
C ILE A 143 16.44 0.44 9.37
N LEU A 144 17.53 0.59 10.11
CA LEU A 144 17.50 0.65 11.57
C LEU A 144 17.71 2.09 12.02
N LYS A 145 17.00 2.48 13.08
CA LYS A 145 17.26 3.76 13.73
C LYS A 145 18.68 3.72 14.30
N SER A 146 19.55 4.64 13.85
CA SER A 146 20.83 4.87 14.52
C SER A 146 20.58 5.35 15.95
N ALA A 147 21.26 4.76 16.91
CA ALA A 147 21.21 5.16 18.30
C ALA A 147 21.75 6.59 18.49
#